data_2eb0c260831ed1f83b7367e8008944eb
#
_entry.id   2eb0c260831ed1f83b7367e8008944eb
#
_cell.length_a   1.000
_cell.length_b   1.000
_cell.length_c   1.000
_cell.angle_alpha   90.00
_cell.angle_beta   90.00
_cell.angle_gamma   90.00
#
_symmetry.space_group_name_H-M   'P 1'
#
loop_
_entity.id
_entity.type
_entity.pdbx_description
1 polymer ?
#
loop_
_entity_poly.entity_id
_entity_poly.type
_entity_poly.pdbx_seq_one_letter_code
_entity_poly.pdbx_strand_id
1 'polypeptide(L)' 'MIAIVISACLLSNPDVCKDYRIPLASGINVTHCMTSAPLHFPTWAGEHPGWRVARWRCLAAG' A
#
# COMPACT_ATOMS: atom_id res chain seq x y z
N MET A 1 -10.53 -9.16 8.33
CA MET A 1 -9.49 -8.11 8.37
C MET A 1 -9.06 -7.79 6.96
N ILE A 2 -8.84 -6.51 6.66
CA ILE A 2 -8.47 -6.05 5.33
C ILE A 2 -7.11 -5.36 5.42
N ALA A 3 -6.28 -5.57 4.42
CA ALA A 3 -4.98 -4.91 4.32
C ALA A 3 -4.80 -4.34 2.92
N ILE A 4 -4.07 -3.22 2.84
CA ILE A 4 -3.62 -2.68 1.58
C ILE A 4 -2.27 -3.31 1.28
N VAL A 5 -2.14 -3.92 0.11
CA VAL A 5 -0.85 -4.45 -0.36
C VAL A 5 -0.31 -3.47 -1.38
N ILE A 6 0.84 -2.92 -1.09
CA ILE A 6 1.52 -1.95 -1.95
C ILE A 6 2.74 -2.62 -2.57
N SER A 7 2.84 -2.55 -3.89
CA SER A 7 4.06 -2.94 -4.60
C SER A 7 4.85 -1.67 -4.88
N ALA A 8 5.99 -1.53 -4.23
CA ALA A 8 6.83 -0.34 -4.34
C ALA A 8 8.16 -0.70 -4.97
N CYS A 9 8.68 0.20 -5.78
CA CYS A 9 9.96 0.02 -6.47
C CYS A 9 10.91 1.15 -6.12
N LEU A 10 12.20 0.86 -6.14
CA LEU A 10 13.22 1.87 -5.90
C LEU A 10 13.22 2.91 -7.03
N LEU A 11 13.32 4.18 -6.66
CA LEU A 11 13.44 5.26 -7.64
C LEU A 11 14.75 5.17 -8.41
N SER A 12 15.82 4.76 -7.73
CA SER A 12 17.14 4.63 -8.35
C SER A 12 17.30 3.37 -9.17
N ASN A 13 16.47 2.34 -8.92
CA ASN A 13 16.50 1.08 -9.65
C ASN A 13 15.11 0.49 -9.73
N PRO A 14 14.30 0.88 -10.74
CA PRO A 14 12.91 0.43 -10.85
C PRO A 14 12.72 -1.08 -10.99
N ASP A 15 13.78 -1.83 -11.25
CA ASP A 15 13.70 -3.29 -11.30
C ASP A 15 13.66 -3.92 -9.90
N VAL A 16 14.03 -3.17 -8.88
CA VAL A 16 13.99 -3.65 -7.50
C VAL A 16 12.68 -3.22 -6.87
N CYS A 17 11.81 -4.19 -6.64
CA CYS A 17 10.47 -3.94 -6.08
C CYS A 17 10.23 -4.85 -4.90
N LYS A 18 9.42 -4.36 -3.95
CA LYS A 18 9.00 -5.13 -2.77
C LYS A 18 7.54 -4.88 -2.48
N ASP A 19 6.90 -5.85 -1.86
CA ASP A 19 5.52 -5.74 -1.41
C ASP A 19 5.49 -5.38 0.06
N TYR A 20 4.62 -4.43 0.40
CA TYR A 20 4.37 -4.01 1.77
C TYR A 20 2.89 -4.15 2.09
N ARG A 21 2.58 -4.48 3.33
CA ARG A 21 1.20 -4.59 3.79
C ARG A 21 0.91 -3.51 4.82
N ILE A 22 -0.21 -2.84 4.63
CA ILE A 22 -0.72 -1.87 5.58
C ILE A 22 -2.03 -2.45 6.14
N PRO A 23 -2.02 -2.95 7.39
CA PRO A 23 -3.26 -3.47 7.98
C PRO A 23 -4.22 -2.32 8.27
N LEU A 24 -5.50 -2.55 8.00
CA LEU A 24 -6.55 -1.57 8.28
C LEU A 24 -7.36 -2.02 9.50
N ALA A 25 -8.06 -1.05 10.10
CA ALA A 25 -8.90 -1.32 11.25
C ALA A 25 -9.99 -2.35 10.91
N SER A 26 -10.39 -3.15 11.90
CA SER A 26 -11.48 -4.10 11.71
C SER A 26 -12.78 -3.37 11.39
N GLY A 27 -13.66 -4.02 10.63
CA GLY A 27 -14.92 -3.42 10.22
C GLY A 27 -14.85 -2.65 8.90
N ILE A 28 -13.66 -2.49 8.32
CA ILE A 28 -13.50 -1.85 7.02
C ILE A 28 -13.71 -2.90 5.93
N ASN A 29 -14.53 -2.58 4.93
CA ASN A 29 -14.75 -3.45 3.79
C ASN A 29 -13.83 -3.07 2.62
N VAL A 30 -13.84 -3.90 1.56
CA VAL A 30 -12.97 -3.69 0.41
C VAL A 30 -13.26 -2.37 -0.29
N THR A 31 -14.53 -1.99 -0.40
CA THR A 31 -14.90 -0.72 -1.02
C THR A 31 -14.31 0.46 -0.27
N HIS A 32 -14.42 0.44 1.06
CA HIS A 32 -13.83 1.49 1.90
C HIS A 32 -12.32 1.51 1.75
N CYS A 33 -11.69 0.34 1.73
CA CYS A 33 -10.25 0.22 1.52
C CYS A 33 -9.82 0.86 0.20
N MET A 34 -10.51 0.56 -0.89
CA MET A 34 -10.18 1.11 -2.21
C MET A 34 -10.35 2.62 -2.27
N THR A 35 -11.37 3.14 -1.56
CA THR A 35 -11.61 4.58 -1.51
C THR A 35 -10.56 5.30 -0.67
N SER A 36 -10.14 4.70 0.43
CA SER A 36 -9.23 5.36 1.37
C SER A 36 -7.75 5.06 1.10
N ALA A 37 -7.44 4.03 0.32
CA ALA A 37 -6.05 3.62 0.07
C ALA A 37 -5.16 4.76 -0.43
N PRO A 38 -5.58 5.58 -1.40
CA PRO A 38 -4.72 6.67 -1.87
C PRO A 38 -4.34 7.68 -0.78
N LEU A 39 -5.12 7.76 0.30
CA LEU A 39 -4.83 8.67 1.41
C LEU A 39 -3.63 8.20 2.24
N HIS A 40 -3.30 6.92 2.17
CA HIS A 40 -2.18 6.35 2.93
C HIS A 40 -0.85 6.51 2.19
N PHE A 41 -0.87 6.70 0.87
CA PHE A 41 0.34 6.68 0.06
C PHE A 41 1.30 7.83 0.37
N PRO A 42 0.85 9.08 0.55
CA PRO A 42 1.78 10.17 0.89
C PRO A 42 2.52 9.92 2.20
N THR A 43 1.82 9.41 3.20
CA THR A 43 2.44 9.08 4.50
C THR A 43 3.44 7.95 4.33
N TRP A 44 3.05 6.89 3.61
CA TRP A 44 3.92 5.76 3.36
C TRP A 44 5.18 6.20 2.60
N ALA A 45 5.02 7.01 1.56
CA ALA A 45 6.15 7.50 0.76
C ALA A 45 7.10 8.35 1.60
N GLY A 46 6.54 9.15 2.53
CA GLY A 46 7.36 9.95 3.44
C GLY A 46 8.17 9.10 4.40
N GLU A 47 7.66 7.93 4.77
CA GLU A 47 8.35 7.01 5.67
C GLU A 47 9.34 6.10 4.94
N HIS A 48 9.25 6.02 3.60
CA HIS A 48 10.09 5.16 2.77
C HIS A 48 10.73 5.98 1.65
N PRO A 49 11.63 6.91 1.99
CA PRO A 49 12.30 7.73 0.95
C PRO A 49 13.09 6.84 0.01
N GLY A 50 13.04 7.18 -1.29
CA GLY A 50 13.70 6.39 -2.31
C GLY A 50 12.83 5.30 -2.93
N TRP A 51 11.61 5.11 -2.42
CA TRP A 51 10.64 4.16 -2.94
C TRP A 51 9.44 4.89 -3.50
N ARG A 52 8.80 4.29 -4.52
CA ARG A 52 7.53 4.78 -5.04
C ARG A 52 6.53 3.65 -5.15
N VAL A 53 5.27 3.96 -4.95
CA VAL A 53 4.20 2.98 -5.12
C VAL A 53 3.98 2.77 -6.62
N ALA A 54 4.26 1.56 -7.09
CA ALA A 54 4.04 1.20 -8.49
C ALA A 54 2.60 0.73 -8.71
N ARG A 55 2.07 -0.04 -7.76
CA ARG A 55 0.68 -0.51 -7.79
C ARG A 55 0.27 -0.91 -6.39
N TRP A 56 -1.02 -1.10 -6.21
CA TRP A 56 -1.57 -1.46 -4.92
C TRP A 56 -2.88 -2.23 -5.11
N ARG A 57 -3.29 -2.90 -4.06
CA ARG A 57 -4.57 -3.59 -4.03
C ARG A 57 -5.03 -3.77 -2.59
N CYS A 58 -6.32 -4.01 -2.42
CA CYS A 58 -6.89 -4.34 -1.12
C CYS A 58 -7.16 -5.84 -1.09
N LEU A 59 -6.73 -6.48 -0.01
CA LEU A 59 -6.94 -7.90 0.21
C LEU A 59 -7.68 -8.13 1.51
N ALA A 60 -8.65 -9.04 1.47
CA ALA A 60 -9.27 -9.54 2.67
C ALA A 60 -8.34 -10.60 3.27
N ALA A 61 -7.77 -10.30 4.42
CA ALA A 61 -6.92 -11.24 5.16
C ALA A 61 -7.81 -11.98 6.15
N GLY A 62 -8.03 -13.21 5.88
CA GLY A 62 -8.92 -14.09 6.51
C GLY A 62 -9.10 -14.15 7.94
#